data_ed50a7a6645f582b4c4d261c8a901e38
#
_entry.id   ed50a7a6645f582b4c4d261c8a901e38
#
_cell.length_a   1.000
_cell.length_b   1.000
_cell.length_c   1.000
_cell.angle_alpha   90.00
_cell.angle_beta   90.00
_cell.angle_gamma   90.00
#
_symmetry.space_group_name_H-M   'P 1'
#
loop_
_entity.id
_entity.type
_entity.pdbx_description
1 polymer ?
#
loop_
_entity_poly.entity_id
_entity_poly.type
_entity_poly.pdbx_seq_one_letter_code
_entity_poly.pdbx_strand_id
1 'polypeptide(L)'
;MSKWKHKNKIVDDVSFFPEGCIGFIYKVCDEDGKCYIGQKSLFSTRRTKTSKNNYEKLKADGHEVKRTKNKKNSKKGAVVWDYRKVVTKESNWKSYQGSNIIVKKLKIVDKEIIDFAFSKKQLTYLELKWMFHYNVLESSDFYNDNILGKFYGRDIL
;
A
#
# COMPACT_ATOMS: atom_id res chain seq x y z
N MET A 1 -12.71 10.88 -14.22
CA MET A 1 -11.56 10.44 -13.38
C MET A 1 -10.43 10.02 -14.31
N SER A 2 -9.22 10.51 -14.05
CA SER A 2 -8.03 10.08 -14.79
C SER A 2 -7.71 8.60 -14.53
N LYS A 3 -7.37 7.88 -15.58
CA LYS A 3 -6.95 6.47 -15.50
C LYS A 3 -5.47 6.38 -15.19
N TRP A 4 -5.07 5.30 -14.53
CA TRP A 4 -3.67 4.98 -14.33
C TRP A 4 -2.98 4.72 -15.66
N LYS A 5 -1.73 5.18 -15.78
CA LYS A 5 -0.85 4.94 -16.91
C LYS A 5 0.48 4.38 -16.44
N HIS A 6 1.12 3.56 -17.25
CA HIS A 6 2.51 3.18 -17.10
C HIS A 6 3.17 3.23 -18.49
N LYS A 7 4.22 4.06 -18.62
CA LYS A 7 4.90 4.29 -19.92
C LYS A 7 3.89 4.60 -21.04
N ASN A 8 2.97 5.52 -20.78
CA ASN A 8 1.89 5.96 -21.69
C ASN A 8 0.80 4.90 -22.02
N LYS A 9 0.86 3.70 -21.45
CA LYS A 9 -0.19 2.69 -21.60
C LYS A 9 -1.19 2.78 -20.44
N ILE A 10 -2.49 2.71 -20.77
CA ILE A 10 -3.56 2.68 -19.75
C ILE A 10 -3.49 1.37 -18.96
N VAL A 11 -3.62 1.48 -17.66
CA VAL A 11 -3.64 0.36 -16.70
C VAL A 11 -4.99 0.37 -16.00
N ASP A 12 -5.85 -0.56 -16.37
CA ASP A 12 -7.22 -0.67 -15.85
C ASP A 12 -7.55 -2.05 -15.26
N ASP A 13 -6.63 -3.02 -15.41
CA ASP A 13 -6.79 -4.37 -14.89
C ASP A 13 -5.53 -4.88 -14.18
N VAL A 14 -5.73 -5.80 -13.20
CA VAL A 14 -4.63 -6.41 -12.43
C VAL A 14 -3.69 -7.25 -13.31
N SER A 15 -4.18 -7.81 -14.41
CA SER A 15 -3.37 -8.61 -15.34
C SER A 15 -2.24 -7.84 -16.01
N PHE A 16 -2.32 -6.49 -15.99
CA PHE A 16 -1.23 -5.64 -16.48
C PHE A 16 0.04 -5.75 -15.63
N PHE A 17 -0.10 -6.01 -14.33
CA PHE A 17 1.04 -6.04 -13.41
C PHE A 17 1.84 -7.34 -13.58
N PRO A 18 3.18 -7.28 -13.44
CA PRO A 18 4.02 -8.46 -13.49
C PRO A 18 3.58 -9.51 -12.46
N GLU A 19 3.82 -10.80 -12.77
CA GLU A 19 3.56 -11.90 -11.84
C GLU A 19 4.28 -11.66 -10.51
N GLY A 20 3.59 -11.93 -9.40
CA GLY A 20 4.11 -11.70 -8.05
C GLY A 20 4.14 -10.25 -7.60
N CYS A 21 3.69 -9.29 -8.42
CA CYS A 21 3.59 -7.89 -8.02
C CYS A 21 2.53 -7.72 -6.93
N ILE A 22 2.91 -7.08 -5.82
CA ILE A 22 2.01 -6.83 -4.68
C ILE A 22 1.55 -5.38 -4.57
N GLY A 23 2.22 -4.47 -5.28
CA GLY A 23 1.95 -3.04 -5.21
C GLY A 23 2.84 -2.25 -6.15
N PHE A 24 2.61 -0.95 -6.20
CA PHE A 24 3.31 -0.04 -7.11
C PHE A 24 3.57 1.32 -6.46
N ILE A 25 4.56 2.01 -6.99
CA ILE A 25 4.84 3.42 -6.69
C ILE A 25 4.19 4.26 -7.77
N TYR A 26 3.61 5.36 -7.35
CA TYR A 26 2.89 6.23 -8.26
C TYR A 26 3.25 7.70 -8.08
N LYS A 27 3.09 8.44 -9.15
CA LYS A 27 3.04 9.90 -9.19
C LYS A 27 1.66 10.31 -9.66
N VAL A 28 1.02 11.22 -8.95
CA VAL A 28 -0.24 11.84 -9.36
C VAL A 28 -0.07 13.35 -9.36
N CYS A 29 -0.60 14.01 -10.39
CA CYS A 29 -0.49 15.46 -10.54
C CYS A 29 -1.88 16.07 -10.75
N ASP A 30 -2.08 17.27 -10.22
CA ASP A 30 -3.27 18.07 -10.43
C ASP A 30 -3.19 18.89 -11.73
N GLU A 31 -4.19 19.74 -11.96
CA GLU A 31 -4.28 20.59 -13.14
C GLU A 31 -3.24 21.73 -13.15
N ASP A 32 -2.65 22.09 -12.02
CA ASP A 32 -1.58 23.09 -11.89
C ASP A 32 -0.19 22.45 -12.09
N GLY A 33 -0.11 21.14 -12.28
CA GLY A 33 1.13 20.38 -12.47
C GLY A 33 1.82 20.02 -11.16
N LYS A 34 1.24 20.36 -9.99
CA LYS A 34 1.81 19.97 -8.69
C LYS A 34 1.50 18.51 -8.38
N CYS A 35 2.52 17.78 -7.95
CA CYS A 35 2.48 16.32 -7.90
C CYS A 35 2.56 15.74 -6.47
N TYR A 36 2.28 14.46 -6.36
CA TYR A 36 2.45 13.68 -5.13
C TYR A 36 3.00 12.30 -5.47
N ILE A 37 4.03 11.87 -4.75
CA ILE A 37 4.59 10.53 -4.82
C ILE A 37 4.04 9.69 -3.67
N GLY A 38 3.65 8.47 -3.97
CA GLY A 38 3.17 7.54 -2.95
C GLY A 38 3.22 6.09 -3.41
N GLN A 39 2.81 5.20 -2.50
CA GLN A 39 2.73 3.77 -2.76
C GLN A 39 1.29 3.27 -2.65
N LYS A 40 0.98 2.21 -3.38
CA LYS A 40 -0.31 1.52 -3.30
C LYS A 40 -0.14 0.01 -3.40
N SER A 41 -0.73 -0.71 -2.45
CA SER A 41 -0.84 -2.17 -2.56
C SER A 41 -1.96 -2.54 -3.51
N LEU A 42 -1.73 -3.53 -4.38
CA LEU A 42 -2.75 -4.10 -5.28
C LEU A 42 -3.81 -4.88 -4.50
N PHE A 43 -3.39 -5.53 -3.42
CA PHE A 43 -4.27 -6.36 -2.61
C PHE A 43 -4.31 -5.88 -1.16
N SER A 44 -5.45 -6.03 -0.53
CA SER A 44 -5.63 -5.83 0.90
C SER A 44 -5.91 -7.18 1.59
N THR A 45 -5.19 -7.45 2.66
CA THR A 45 -5.35 -8.67 3.45
C THR A 45 -6.00 -8.36 4.78
N ARG A 46 -7.19 -8.92 5.00
CA ARG A 46 -7.93 -8.81 6.26
C ARG A 46 -7.78 -10.08 7.07
N ARG A 47 -7.45 -9.93 8.35
CA ARG A 47 -7.37 -11.03 9.31
C ARG A 47 -8.49 -10.88 10.32
N THR A 48 -9.41 -11.86 10.35
CA THR A 48 -10.55 -11.88 11.28
C THR A 48 -10.36 -12.98 12.29
N LYS A 49 -10.61 -12.71 13.58
CA LYS A 49 -10.59 -13.75 14.63
C LYS A 49 -11.60 -14.85 14.32
N THR A 50 -11.24 -16.08 14.63
CA THR A 50 -12.09 -17.24 14.46
C THR A 50 -11.87 -18.23 15.64
N SER A 51 -12.81 -19.16 15.86
CA SER A 51 -12.62 -20.23 16.83
C SER A 51 -11.61 -21.27 16.34
N LYS A 52 -11.04 -22.06 17.26
CA LYS A 52 -10.15 -23.16 16.92
C LYS A 52 -10.83 -24.17 15.97
N ASN A 53 -12.06 -24.56 16.27
CA ASN A 53 -12.79 -25.53 15.43
C ASN A 53 -13.01 -25.02 14.00
N ASN A 54 -13.41 -23.75 13.86
CA ASN A 54 -13.58 -23.15 12.55
C ASN A 54 -12.25 -22.93 11.81
N TYR A 55 -11.17 -22.64 12.54
CA TYR A 55 -9.81 -22.57 11.98
C TYR A 55 -9.40 -23.92 11.34
N GLU A 56 -9.61 -25.04 12.04
CA GLU A 56 -9.27 -26.36 11.52
C GLU A 56 -10.12 -26.74 10.29
N LYS A 57 -11.42 -26.42 10.30
CA LYS A 57 -12.31 -26.60 9.14
C LYS A 57 -11.81 -25.77 7.95
N LEU A 58 -11.59 -24.48 8.13
CA LEU A 58 -11.11 -23.59 7.06
C LEU A 58 -9.76 -24.05 6.49
N LYS A 59 -8.89 -24.57 7.36
CA LYS A 59 -7.60 -25.12 6.95
C LYS A 59 -7.77 -26.40 6.12
N ALA A 60 -8.66 -27.30 6.52
CA ALA A 60 -8.99 -28.53 5.78
C ALA A 60 -9.61 -28.20 4.41
N ASP A 61 -10.45 -27.16 4.34
CA ASP A 61 -11.06 -26.67 3.10
C ASP A 61 -10.10 -25.84 2.20
N GLY A 62 -8.82 -25.78 2.54
CA GLY A 62 -7.79 -25.08 1.74
C GLY A 62 -7.79 -23.55 1.85
N HIS A 63 -8.53 -22.97 2.80
CA HIS A 63 -8.51 -21.54 3.04
C HIS A 63 -7.23 -21.08 3.74
N GLU A 64 -6.77 -19.86 3.41
CA GLU A 64 -5.65 -19.27 4.13
C GLU A 64 -6.06 -18.93 5.56
N VAL A 65 -5.33 -19.48 6.52
CA VAL A 65 -5.55 -19.27 7.96
C VAL A 65 -4.21 -19.00 8.67
N LYS A 66 -4.27 -18.30 9.79
CA LYS A 66 -3.08 -17.98 10.59
C LYS A 66 -3.36 -18.15 12.08
N ARG A 67 -2.42 -18.73 12.81
CA ARG A 67 -2.42 -18.73 14.28
C ARG A 67 -1.23 -17.92 14.80
N THR A 68 -1.43 -17.18 15.89
CA THR A 68 -0.38 -16.42 16.56
C THR A 68 -0.47 -16.62 18.06
N LYS A 69 0.68 -16.70 18.73
CA LYS A 69 0.72 -16.78 20.20
C LYS A 69 0.13 -15.52 20.80
N ASN A 70 -0.86 -15.67 21.67
CA ASN A 70 -1.42 -14.57 22.44
C ASN A 70 -0.55 -14.32 23.68
N LYS A 71 0.37 -13.37 23.57
CA LYS A 71 1.34 -13.06 24.65
C LYS A 71 0.65 -12.56 25.94
N LYS A 72 -0.50 -11.88 25.82
CA LYS A 72 -1.22 -11.31 26.98
C LYS A 72 -1.88 -12.39 27.83
N ASN A 73 -2.44 -13.42 27.18
CA ASN A 73 -3.20 -14.47 27.82
C ASN A 73 -2.39 -15.76 28.05
N SER A 74 -1.14 -15.83 27.56
CA SER A 74 -0.24 -16.96 27.80
C SER A 74 0.45 -16.80 29.13
N LYS A 75 0.19 -17.73 30.08
CA LYS A 75 0.87 -17.83 31.36
C LYS A 75 2.04 -18.80 31.27
N LYS A 76 2.93 -18.80 32.28
CA LYS A 76 4.06 -19.76 32.38
C LYS A 76 3.51 -21.19 32.34
N GLY A 77 3.91 -21.98 31.33
CA GLY A 77 3.42 -23.35 31.13
C GLY A 77 2.17 -23.54 30.26
N ALA A 78 1.42 -22.46 29.95
CA ALA A 78 0.23 -22.55 29.10
C ALA A 78 0.30 -21.53 27.96
N VAL A 79 0.24 -22.01 26.71
CA VAL A 79 0.25 -21.17 25.53
C VAL A 79 -1.17 -21.01 24.99
N VAL A 80 -1.66 -19.78 24.97
CA VAL A 80 -2.94 -19.43 24.33
C VAL A 80 -2.68 -18.98 22.89
N TRP A 81 -3.47 -19.47 21.96
CA TRP A 81 -3.37 -19.15 20.53
C TRP A 81 -4.56 -18.31 20.06
N ASP A 82 -4.29 -17.26 19.31
CA ASP A 82 -5.29 -16.55 18.51
C ASP A 82 -5.35 -17.18 17.11
N TYR A 83 -6.54 -17.61 16.73
CA TYR A 83 -6.83 -18.17 15.42
C TYR A 83 -7.47 -17.12 14.53
N ARG A 84 -7.05 -17.05 13.27
CA ARG A 84 -7.51 -16.04 12.32
C ARG A 84 -7.76 -16.62 10.94
N LYS A 85 -8.89 -16.27 10.37
CA LYS A 85 -9.16 -16.40 8.93
C LYS A 85 -8.46 -15.25 8.21
N VAL A 86 -7.81 -15.55 7.11
CA VAL A 86 -7.15 -14.57 6.23
C VAL A 86 -7.97 -14.45 4.96
N VAL A 87 -8.31 -13.23 4.56
CA VAL A 87 -9.02 -12.97 3.30
C VAL A 87 -8.24 -11.88 2.55
N THR A 88 -7.76 -12.22 1.38
CA THR A 88 -7.08 -11.30 0.47
C THR A 88 -8.05 -10.90 -0.64
N LYS A 89 -8.20 -9.61 -0.87
CA LYS A 89 -9.06 -9.04 -1.91
C LYS A 89 -8.27 -7.99 -2.68
N GLU A 90 -8.63 -7.77 -3.93
CA GLU A 90 -8.16 -6.62 -4.68
C GLU A 90 -8.49 -5.32 -3.92
N SER A 91 -7.52 -4.42 -3.87
CA SER A 91 -7.71 -3.13 -3.20
C SER A 91 -8.48 -2.16 -4.13
N ASN A 92 -8.80 -0.98 -3.63
CA ASN A 92 -9.42 0.08 -4.43
C ASN A 92 -8.40 0.86 -5.29
N TRP A 93 -7.33 0.24 -5.77
CA TRP A 93 -6.24 0.93 -6.46
C TRP A 93 -6.71 1.68 -7.72
N LYS A 94 -7.71 1.17 -8.43
CA LYS A 94 -8.24 1.79 -9.66
C LYS A 94 -8.77 3.22 -9.42
N SER A 95 -9.50 3.42 -8.33
CA SER A 95 -10.07 4.72 -7.93
C SER A 95 -9.17 5.53 -6.99
N TYR A 96 -8.07 4.95 -6.54
CA TYR A 96 -7.19 5.57 -5.56
C TYR A 96 -6.40 6.73 -6.17
N GLN A 97 -6.13 7.77 -5.39
CA GLN A 97 -5.32 8.91 -5.83
C GLN A 97 -4.33 9.44 -4.78
N GLY A 98 -4.31 8.84 -3.59
CA GLY A 98 -3.35 9.21 -2.54
C GLY A 98 -3.88 8.98 -1.13
N SER A 99 -2.98 8.94 -0.15
CA SER A 99 -3.32 8.90 1.28
C SER A 99 -3.38 10.28 1.91
N ASN A 100 -2.68 11.27 1.33
CA ASN A 100 -2.66 12.65 1.80
C ASN A 100 -4.06 13.28 1.74
N ILE A 101 -4.44 14.02 2.80
CA ILE A 101 -5.77 14.63 2.93
C ILE A 101 -6.00 15.69 1.86
N ILE A 102 -4.96 16.44 1.51
CA ILE A 102 -5.02 17.48 0.46
C ILE A 102 -5.25 16.78 -0.89
N VAL A 103 -4.40 15.84 -1.25
CA VAL A 103 -4.43 15.12 -2.54
C VAL A 103 -5.77 14.42 -2.79
N LYS A 104 -6.41 13.90 -1.74
CA LYS A 104 -7.76 13.29 -1.85
C LYS A 104 -8.85 14.24 -2.32
N LYS A 105 -8.68 15.54 -2.09
CA LYS A 105 -9.66 16.59 -2.43
C LYS A 105 -9.38 17.26 -3.76
N LEU A 106 -8.18 17.05 -4.32
CA LEU A 106 -7.77 17.65 -5.57
C LEU A 106 -8.37 16.96 -6.79
N LYS A 107 -8.50 17.72 -7.85
CA LYS A 107 -8.81 17.18 -9.19
C LYS A 107 -7.51 16.68 -9.82
N ILE A 108 -7.25 15.39 -9.66
CA ILE A 108 -6.09 14.74 -10.27
C ILE A 108 -6.34 14.52 -11.75
N VAL A 109 -5.47 15.06 -12.58
CA VAL A 109 -5.55 14.98 -14.05
C VAL A 109 -4.61 13.95 -14.62
N ASP A 110 -3.48 13.67 -13.94
CA ASP A 110 -2.53 12.66 -14.36
C ASP A 110 -2.24 11.64 -13.25
N LYS A 111 -2.20 10.36 -13.62
CA LYS A 111 -1.92 9.23 -12.72
C LYS A 111 -0.92 8.30 -13.38
N GLU A 112 0.30 8.29 -12.89
CA GLU A 112 1.38 7.48 -13.43
C GLU A 112 1.87 6.43 -12.44
N ILE A 113 1.98 5.19 -12.88
CA ILE A 113 2.69 4.12 -12.19
C ILE A 113 4.14 4.19 -12.62
N ILE A 114 5.04 4.46 -11.68
CA ILE A 114 6.46 4.67 -11.95
C ILE A 114 7.32 3.45 -11.63
N ASP A 115 6.88 2.57 -10.72
CA ASP A 115 7.64 1.38 -10.35
C ASP A 115 6.75 0.28 -9.76
N PHE A 116 7.18 -0.98 -9.81
CA PHE A 116 6.49 -2.15 -9.30
C PHE A 116 7.23 -2.76 -8.10
N ALA A 117 6.47 -3.28 -7.13
CA ALA A 117 7.03 -3.89 -5.94
C ALA A 117 6.50 -5.31 -5.72
N PHE A 118 7.39 -6.22 -5.33
CA PHE A 118 7.13 -7.65 -5.13
C PHE A 118 7.17 -8.05 -3.65
N SER A 119 7.47 -7.12 -2.75
CA SER A 119 7.37 -7.31 -1.31
C SER A 119 7.02 -5.99 -0.62
N LYS A 120 6.47 -6.09 0.62
CA LYS A 120 6.14 -4.89 1.41
C LYS A 120 7.38 -4.05 1.75
N LYS A 121 8.51 -4.70 2.00
CA LYS A 121 9.77 -3.98 2.26
C LYS A 121 10.26 -3.25 1.02
N GLN A 122 10.19 -3.92 -0.14
CA GLN A 122 10.53 -3.30 -1.42
C GLN A 122 9.60 -2.13 -1.76
N LEU A 123 8.29 -2.28 -1.50
CA LEU A 123 7.31 -1.22 -1.73
C LEU A 123 7.67 0.06 -0.97
N THR A 124 7.98 -0.06 0.33
CA THR A 124 8.42 1.08 1.15
C THR A 124 9.78 1.62 0.68
N TYR A 125 10.73 0.75 0.36
CA TYR A 125 12.05 1.16 -0.12
C TYR A 125 11.96 1.97 -1.43
N LEU A 126 11.17 1.49 -2.39
CA LEU A 126 11.00 2.17 -3.68
C LEU A 126 10.27 3.51 -3.53
N GLU A 127 9.27 3.60 -2.65
CA GLU A 127 8.63 4.89 -2.35
C GLU A 127 9.65 5.93 -1.89
N LEU A 128 10.51 5.56 -0.92
CA LEU A 128 11.58 6.43 -0.44
C LEU A 128 12.55 6.81 -1.53
N LYS A 129 13.00 5.81 -2.32
CA LYS A 129 13.92 6.03 -3.45
C LYS A 129 13.37 7.08 -4.42
N TRP A 130 12.09 6.97 -4.79
CA TRP A 130 11.45 7.91 -5.70
C TRP A 130 11.19 9.27 -5.07
N MET A 131 10.85 9.34 -3.76
CA MET A 131 10.74 10.61 -3.05
C MET A 131 12.06 11.38 -3.03
N PHE A 132 13.19 10.71 -2.77
CA PHE A 132 14.52 11.32 -2.84
C PHE A 132 14.92 11.68 -4.28
N HIS A 133 14.62 10.81 -5.25
CA HIS A 133 14.91 11.07 -6.66
C HIS A 133 14.24 12.36 -7.17
N TYR A 134 13.02 12.63 -6.72
CA TYR A 134 12.28 13.84 -7.09
C TYR A 134 12.52 15.03 -6.14
N ASN A 135 13.36 14.89 -5.12
CA ASN A 135 13.63 15.91 -4.11
C ASN A 135 12.33 16.51 -3.53
N VAL A 136 11.36 15.64 -3.18
CA VAL A 136 9.98 16.06 -2.88
C VAL A 136 9.86 17.02 -1.69
N LEU A 137 10.82 17.03 -0.74
CA LEU A 137 10.82 17.95 0.38
C LEU A 137 11.49 19.29 0.08
N GLU A 138 12.29 19.35 -0.98
CA GLU A 138 13.07 20.51 -1.40
C GLU A 138 12.40 21.26 -2.56
N SER A 139 11.34 20.68 -3.14
CA SER A 139 10.60 21.24 -4.28
C SER A 139 9.20 21.68 -3.89
N SER A 140 8.82 22.87 -4.33
CA SER A 140 7.44 23.38 -4.21
C SER A 140 6.44 22.63 -5.10
N ASP A 141 6.94 21.83 -6.05
CA ASP A 141 6.13 21.12 -7.04
C ASP A 141 5.50 19.83 -6.51
N PHE A 142 5.74 19.53 -5.22
CA PHE A 142 5.20 18.33 -4.58
C PHE A 142 4.34 18.64 -3.36
N TYR A 143 3.31 17.81 -3.16
CA TYR A 143 2.45 17.81 -1.97
C TYR A 143 3.00 16.95 -0.82
N ASN A 144 4.12 16.27 -1.03
CA ASN A 144 4.78 15.51 0.01
C ASN A 144 5.40 16.45 1.04
N ASP A 145 4.93 16.41 2.27
CA ASP A 145 5.37 17.26 3.38
C ASP A 145 6.36 16.58 4.31
N ASN A 146 6.47 15.26 4.19
CA ASN A 146 7.40 14.47 4.98
C ASN A 146 7.80 13.17 4.28
N ILE A 147 8.92 12.60 4.71
CA ILE A 147 9.40 11.27 4.35
C ILE A 147 9.39 10.40 5.61
N LEU A 148 8.60 9.32 5.63
CA LEU A 148 8.41 8.38 6.75
C LEU A 148 7.95 9.02 8.08
N GLY A 149 7.45 10.26 8.08
CA GLY A 149 7.18 11.00 9.29
C GLY A 149 8.43 11.31 10.14
N LYS A 150 9.61 11.28 9.51
CA LYS A 150 10.91 11.56 10.16
C LYS A 150 11.59 12.79 9.60
N PHE A 151 11.48 13.02 8.31
CA PHE A 151 12.06 14.17 7.62
C PHE A 151 10.94 15.06 7.12
N TYR A 152 10.96 16.33 7.44
CA TYR A 152 9.95 17.31 7.03
C TYR A 152 10.61 18.42 6.23
N GLY A 153 9.91 18.99 5.24
CA GLY A 153 10.45 20.09 4.42
C GLY A 153 10.94 21.27 5.26
N ARG A 154 10.23 21.62 6.34
CA ARG A 154 10.62 22.67 7.30
C ARG A 154 11.96 22.43 8.02
N ASP A 155 12.45 21.22 8.05
CA ASP A 155 13.69 20.84 8.74
C ASP A 155 14.89 20.82 7.77
N ILE A 156 14.63 20.99 6.45
CA ILE A 156 15.62 20.83 5.37
C ILE A 156 15.87 22.15 4.64
N LEU A 157 14.84 23.00 4.53
CA LEU A 157 14.89 24.31 3.83
C LEU A 157 15.15 25.46 4.80
#